data_08d187a0d681e5b4f02039aed8d294a0
#
_entry.id   08d187a0d681e5b4f02039aed8d294a0
#
_cell.length_a   1.000
_cell.length_b   1.000
_cell.length_c   1.000
_cell.angle_alpha   90.00
_cell.angle_beta   90.00
_cell.angle_gamma   90.00
#
_symmetry.space_group_name_H-M   'P 1'
#
loop_
_entity.id
_entity.type
_entity.pdbx_description
1 polymer ?
#
loop_
_entity_poly.entity_id
_entity_poly.type
_entity_poly.pdbx_seq_one_letter_code
_entity_poly.pdbx_strand_id
1 'polypeptide(L)'
;MGKQTNIRGSQFGGEWTLQKLHIIEEYLKTYATVLKNQRVKKIYVDGFAGSGKTELKSNSHTQDFEMQENLLGELPVDILPVVVEGSALISLKYDFDEYYFLELDEGRLSTLYSAIKNEYPQKISKVHFIIGDSNVKLLEVRLFNLARTPFSSKKHSFIL
;
A
#
# COMPACT_ATOMS: atom_id res chain seq x y z
N MET A 1 -29.64 -14.05 31.59
CA MET A 1 -29.04 -12.76 31.25
C MET A 1 -27.73 -13.01 30.50
N GLY A 2 -27.80 -13.02 29.16
CA GLY A 2 -26.63 -13.24 28.30
C GLY A 2 -25.99 -11.90 27.95
N LYS A 3 -24.71 -11.76 28.27
CA LYS A 3 -23.90 -10.59 27.81
C LYS A 3 -23.64 -10.72 26.31
N GLN A 4 -24.25 -9.87 25.52
CA GLN A 4 -23.82 -9.65 24.14
C GLN A 4 -22.47 -8.94 24.13
N THR A 5 -21.43 -9.66 23.76
CA THR A 5 -20.12 -9.09 23.44
C THR A 5 -20.24 -8.43 22.07
N ASN A 6 -20.36 -7.10 22.05
CA ASN A 6 -20.23 -6.29 20.85
C ASN A 6 -18.78 -6.39 20.35
N ILE A 7 -18.55 -7.29 19.41
CA ILE A 7 -17.32 -7.30 18.61
C ILE A 7 -17.45 -6.14 17.64
N ARG A 8 -16.88 -4.98 18.01
CA ARG A 8 -16.63 -3.88 17.06
C ARG A 8 -15.67 -4.41 16.01
N GLY A 9 -16.19 -4.89 14.88
CA GLY A 9 -15.38 -5.14 13.71
C GLY A 9 -14.66 -3.83 13.32
N SER A 10 -13.34 -3.86 13.28
CA SER A 10 -12.54 -2.72 12.83
C SER A 10 -12.93 -2.41 11.38
N GLN A 11 -13.55 -1.26 11.17
CA GLN A 11 -13.85 -0.71 9.85
C GLN A 11 -12.54 -0.25 9.20
N PHE A 12 -11.77 -1.19 8.68
CA PHE A 12 -10.65 -0.89 7.80
C PHE A 12 -11.17 -0.88 6.36
N GLY A 13 -11.02 0.26 5.66
CA GLY A 13 -11.31 0.34 4.23
C GLY A 13 -12.45 1.28 3.84
N GLY A 14 -12.64 2.41 4.53
CA GLY A 14 -13.57 3.46 4.14
C GLY A 14 -12.88 4.66 3.50
N GLU A 15 -13.57 5.80 3.49
CA GLU A 15 -13.10 7.10 2.96
C GLU A 15 -11.71 7.51 3.49
N TRP A 16 -11.42 7.21 4.76
CA TRP A 16 -10.11 7.42 5.38
C TRP A 16 -8.96 6.69 4.65
N THR A 17 -9.20 5.47 4.15
CA THR A 17 -8.19 4.72 3.40
C THR A 17 -7.88 5.40 2.07
N LEU A 18 -8.91 5.88 1.36
CA LEU A 18 -8.72 6.63 0.12
C LEU A 18 -7.94 7.92 0.34
N GLN A 19 -8.28 8.68 1.37
CA GLN A 19 -7.57 9.92 1.71
C GLN A 19 -6.10 9.64 2.03
N LYS A 20 -5.81 8.59 2.81
CA LYS A 20 -4.43 8.20 3.13
C LYS A 20 -3.64 7.81 1.87
N LEU A 21 -4.22 7.01 0.98
CA LEU A 21 -3.56 6.59 -0.26
C LEU A 21 -3.33 7.77 -1.20
N HIS A 22 -4.26 8.71 -1.28
CA HIS A 22 -4.11 9.94 -2.04
C HIS A 22 -2.95 10.80 -1.50
N ILE A 23 -2.86 10.98 -0.19
CA ILE A 23 -1.75 11.72 0.44
C ILE A 23 -0.41 11.06 0.13
N ILE A 24 -0.33 9.73 0.21
CA ILE A 24 0.89 8.98 -0.15
C ILE A 24 1.25 9.25 -1.61
N GLU A 25 0.30 9.18 -2.52
CA GLU A 25 0.53 9.38 -3.96
C GLU A 25 1.05 10.80 -4.25
N GLU A 26 0.44 11.84 -3.69
CA GLU A 26 0.89 13.22 -3.84
C GLU A 26 2.28 13.45 -3.23
N TYR A 27 2.58 12.83 -2.10
CA TYR A 27 3.91 12.88 -1.49
C TYR A 27 4.97 12.24 -2.40
N LEU A 28 4.70 11.04 -2.94
CA LEU A 28 5.61 10.33 -3.85
C LEU A 28 5.85 11.11 -5.15
N LYS A 29 4.82 11.70 -5.71
CA LYS A 29 4.90 12.56 -6.90
C LYS A 29 5.80 13.78 -6.66
N THR A 30 5.59 14.46 -5.54
CA THR A 30 6.42 15.61 -5.15
C THR A 30 7.88 15.20 -4.94
N TYR A 31 8.11 14.12 -4.21
CA TYR A 31 9.43 13.59 -3.95
C TYR A 31 10.16 13.19 -5.25
N ALA A 32 9.49 12.46 -6.13
CA ALA A 32 10.05 12.07 -7.42
C ALA A 32 10.42 13.28 -8.28
N THR A 33 9.62 14.34 -8.23
CA THR A 33 9.86 15.59 -8.95
C THR A 33 11.09 16.33 -8.41
N VAL A 34 11.16 16.52 -7.09
CA VAL A 34 12.27 17.24 -6.44
C VAL A 34 13.60 16.53 -6.64
N LEU A 35 13.60 15.19 -6.58
CA LEU A 35 14.81 14.40 -6.72
C LEU A 35 15.13 13.96 -8.15
N LYS A 36 14.35 14.38 -9.13
CA LYS A 36 14.56 13.97 -10.54
C LYS A 36 15.97 14.25 -11.05
N ASN A 37 16.52 15.41 -10.70
CA ASN A 37 17.83 15.88 -11.16
C ASN A 37 18.94 15.70 -10.11
N GLN A 38 18.63 15.04 -8.99
CA GLN A 38 19.63 14.80 -7.94
C GLN A 38 20.38 13.49 -8.19
N ARG A 39 21.71 13.52 -8.01
CA ARG A 39 22.57 12.32 -8.11
C ARG A 39 22.52 11.51 -6.79
N VAL A 40 21.33 11.14 -6.36
CA VAL A 40 21.12 10.36 -5.14
C VAL A 40 20.44 9.04 -5.49
N LYS A 41 20.78 7.97 -4.78
CA LYS A 41 20.05 6.70 -4.89
C LYS A 41 18.73 6.84 -4.16
N LYS A 42 17.61 6.67 -4.87
CA LYS A 42 16.25 6.75 -4.34
C LYS A 42 15.77 5.35 -3.95
N ILE A 43 15.45 5.16 -2.70
CA ILE A 43 14.98 3.89 -2.17
C ILE A 43 13.61 4.10 -1.53
N TYR A 44 12.64 3.30 -1.96
CA TYR A 44 11.33 3.25 -1.34
C TYR A 44 11.23 2.04 -0.42
N VAL A 45 10.72 2.24 0.79
CA VAL A 45 10.52 1.17 1.76
C VAL A 45 9.08 1.24 2.28
N ASP A 46 8.34 0.15 2.16
CA ASP A 46 7.01 -0.01 2.73
C ASP A 46 7.04 -1.09 3.80
N GLY A 47 6.88 -0.68 5.05
CA GLY A 47 6.91 -1.59 6.19
C GLY A 47 5.65 -2.44 6.35
N PHE A 48 4.58 -2.12 5.64
CA PHE A 48 3.27 -2.78 5.74
C PHE A 48 2.64 -2.92 4.34
N ALA A 49 3.38 -3.54 3.44
CA ALA A 49 3.06 -3.56 2.01
C ALA A 49 1.74 -4.28 1.66
N GLY A 50 1.27 -5.19 2.53
CA GLY A 50 0.02 -5.91 2.32
C GLY A 50 0.04 -6.79 1.08
N SER A 51 -1.15 -7.00 0.50
CA SER A 51 -1.34 -7.75 -0.74
C SER A 51 -1.27 -6.88 -2.02
N GLY A 52 -1.00 -5.58 -1.86
CA GLY A 52 -0.98 -4.60 -2.95
C GLY A 52 -2.34 -4.01 -3.33
N LYS A 53 -3.43 -4.70 -3.06
CA LYS A 53 -4.80 -4.22 -3.32
C LYS A 53 -5.65 -4.34 -2.06
N THR A 54 -6.56 -3.40 -1.88
CA THR A 54 -7.49 -3.36 -0.75
C THR A 54 -8.92 -3.22 -1.26
N GLU A 55 -9.80 -4.06 -0.75
CA GLU A 55 -11.24 -3.92 -0.98
C GLU A 55 -11.80 -2.86 -0.03
N LEU A 56 -12.43 -1.86 -0.59
CA LEU A 56 -13.19 -0.87 0.18
C LEU A 56 -14.56 -1.46 0.49
N LYS A 57 -14.88 -1.57 1.78
CA LYS A 57 -16.24 -1.84 2.19
C LYS A 57 -17.06 -0.57 1.96
N SER A 58 -18.09 -0.63 1.12
CA SER A 58 -19.08 0.42 1.04
C SER A 58 -19.70 0.58 2.42
N ASN A 59 -19.50 1.73 3.06
CA ASN A 59 -20.24 2.04 4.26
C ASN A 59 -21.71 2.11 3.87
N SER A 60 -22.51 1.19 4.37
CA SER A 60 -23.96 1.19 4.27
C SER A 60 -24.60 2.34 5.10
N HIS A 61 -24.10 3.56 4.92
CA HIS A 61 -24.78 4.77 5.37
C HIS A 61 -25.82 5.28 4.37
N THR A 62 -26.11 4.47 3.34
CA THR A 62 -27.25 4.68 2.45
C THR A 62 -28.55 4.07 3.00
N GLN A 63 -28.58 3.61 4.26
CA GLN A 63 -29.85 3.09 4.83
C GLN A 63 -30.99 4.13 4.81
N ASP A 64 -30.68 5.41 4.87
CA ASP A 64 -31.71 6.46 4.81
C ASP A 64 -32.16 6.81 3.37
N PHE A 65 -31.33 6.52 2.35
CA PHE A 65 -31.69 6.70 0.95
C PHE A 65 -32.38 5.47 0.36
N GLU A 66 -32.02 4.25 0.79
CA GLU A 66 -32.59 2.99 0.30
C GLU A 66 -34.04 2.81 0.74
N MET A 67 -34.52 3.47 1.83
CA MET A 67 -35.90 3.42 2.26
C MET A 67 -36.86 4.13 1.28
N GLN A 68 -36.40 5.08 0.47
CA GLN A 68 -37.23 5.78 -0.51
C GLN A 68 -37.27 5.12 -1.89
N GLU A 69 -36.19 4.41 -2.29
CA GLU A 69 -36.12 3.73 -3.59
C GLU A 69 -36.82 2.36 -3.60
N ASN A 70 -36.91 1.66 -2.47
CA ASN A 70 -37.60 0.36 -2.37
C ASN A 70 -39.11 0.41 -2.64
N LEU A 71 -39.68 1.59 -2.75
CA LEU A 71 -41.11 1.77 -3.17
C LEU A 71 -41.33 1.56 -4.68
N LEU A 72 -40.27 1.50 -5.49
CA LEU A 72 -40.31 1.34 -6.94
C LEU A 72 -39.90 -0.04 -7.45
N GLY A 73 -39.57 -0.99 -6.57
CA GLY A 73 -39.43 -2.41 -6.94
C GLY A 73 -38.17 -2.74 -7.77
N GLU A 74 -37.14 -1.91 -7.74
CA GLU A 74 -35.85 -2.24 -8.36
C GLU A 74 -35.05 -3.17 -7.45
N LEU A 75 -34.47 -4.22 -8.06
CA LEU A 75 -33.63 -5.21 -7.38
C LEU A 75 -32.41 -4.54 -6.73
N PRO A 76 -31.97 -5.01 -5.56
CA PRO A 76 -30.75 -4.49 -4.95
C PRO A 76 -29.60 -4.62 -5.95
N VAL A 77 -29.00 -3.50 -6.33
CA VAL A 77 -27.77 -3.49 -7.11
C VAL A 77 -26.71 -4.09 -6.20
N ASP A 78 -26.21 -5.28 -6.53
CA ASP A 78 -25.02 -5.85 -5.90
C ASP A 78 -23.88 -4.85 -6.06
N ILE A 79 -23.63 -4.05 -5.02
CA ILE A 79 -22.53 -3.10 -5.02
C ILE A 79 -21.25 -3.93 -4.94
N LEU A 80 -20.64 -4.14 -6.10
CA LEU A 80 -19.37 -4.82 -6.18
C LEU A 80 -18.34 -4.08 -5.32
N PRO A 81 -17.51 -4.80 -4.55
CA PRO A 81 -16.49 -4.16 -3.73
C PRO A 81 -15.55 -3.35 -4.63
N VAL A 82 -15.35 -2.09 -4.28
CA VAL A 82 -14.38 -1.23 -4.97
C VAL A 82 -12.98 -1.67 -4.53
N VAL A 83 -12.19 -2.17 -5.47
CA VAL A 83 -10.79 -2.55 -5.22
C VAL A 83 -9.88 -1.38 -5.57
N VAL A 84 -9.04 -0.98 -4.62
CA VAL A 84 -8.07 0.10 -4.80
C VAL A 84 -6.64 -0.40 -4.64
N GLU A 85 -5.71 0.26 -5.33
CA GLU A 85 -4.29 -0.01 -5.17
C GLU A 85 -3.79 0.46 -3.81
N GLY A 86 -3.04 -0.40 -3.12
CA GLY A 86 -2.34 -0.04 -1.88
C GLY A 86 -1.04 0.72 -2.14
N SER A 87 -0.41 1.19 -1.05
CA SER A 87 0.84 1.98 -1.08
C SER A 87 1.94 1.35 -1.90
N ALA A 88 2.11 0.03 -1.82
CA ALA A 88 3.11 -0.72 -2.56
C ALA A 88 2.94 -0.57 -4.08
N LEU A 89 1.73 -0.76 -4.63
CA LEU A 89 1.47 -0.60 -6.06
C LEU A 89 1.53 0.88 -6.50
N ILE A 90 1.02 1.79 -5.68
CA ILE A 90 1.11 3.24 -5.94
C ILE A 90 2.57 3.66 -6.08
N SER A 91 3.48 3.16 -5.24
CA SER A 91 4.90 3.51 -5.29
C SER A 91 5.56 3.13 -6.61
N LEU A 92 5.09 2.05 -7.25
CA LEU A 92 5.62 1.57 -8.52
C LEU A 92 5.26 2.46 -9.73
N LYS A 93 4.35 3.41 -9.57
CA LYS A 93 4.09 4.45 -10.59
C LYS A 93 5.26 5.43 -10.72
N TYR A 94 6.10 5.52 -9.70
CA TYR A 94 7.25 6.44 -9.62
C TYR A 94 8.57 5.70 -9.77
N ASP A 95 9.63 6.42 -10.19
CA ASP A 95 10.94 5.82 -10.42
C ASP A 95 11.82 5.92 -9.19
N PHE A 96 11.95 4.79 -8.52
CA PHE A 96 12.97 4.53 -7.51
C PHE A 96 14.04 3.58 -8.08
N ASP A 97 15.23 3.62 -7.48
CA ASP A 97 16.31 2.71 -7.83
C ASP A 97 16.08 1.32 -7.23
N GLU A 98 15.48 1.27 -6.05
CA GLU A 98 15.10 0.04 -5.35
C GLU A 98 13.80 0.23 -4.55
N TYR A 99 13.04 -0.86 -4.40
CA TYR A 99 11.82 -0.94 -3.60
C TYR A 99 11.96 -2.08 -2.61
N TYR A 100 11.63 -1.85 -1.35
CA TYR A 100 11.61 -2.86 -0.29
C TYR A 100 10.20 -2.96 0.26
N PHE A 101 9.59 -4.12 0.09
CA PHE A 101 8.24 -4.40 0.58
C PHE A 101 8.31 -5.41 1.71
N LEU A 102 7.95 -4.96 2.91
CA LEU A 102 7.94 -5.77 4.12
C LEU A 102 6.49 -6.12 4.46
N GLU A 103 6.25 -7.37 4.73
CA GLU A 103 4.94 -7.88 5.18
C GLU A 103 5.16 -9.07 6.09
N LEU A 104 4.35 -9.16 7.15
CA LEU A 104 4.41 -10.26 8.11
C LEU A 104 3.78 -11.53 7.54
N ASP A 105 2.72 -11.38 6.76
CA ASP A 105 1.96 -12.48 6.16
C ASP A 105 2.54 -12.86 4.79
N GLU A 106 3.06 -14.09 4.70
CA GLU A 106 3.66 -14.63 3.47
C GLU A 106 2.64 -14.73 2.32
N GLY A 107 1.38 -15.04 2.61
CA GLY A 107 0.32 -15.15 1.60
C GLY A 107 0.02 -13.79 0.96
N ARG A 108 -0.03 -12.73 1.77
CA ARG A 108 -0.19 -11.36 1.26
C ARG A 108 1.00 -10.94 0.41
N LEU A 109 2.22 -11.24 0.85
CA LEU A 109 3.43 -10.90 0.11
C LEU A 109 3.50 -11.65 -1.22
N SER A 110 3.08 -12.92 -1.26
CA SER A 110 2.98 -13.72 -2.49
C SER A 110 1.94 -13.13 -3.47
N THR A 111 0.82 -12.65 -2.95
CA THR A 111 -0.20 -11.95 -3.75
C THR A 111 0.36 -10.67 -4.34
N LEU A 112 1.07 -9.86 -3.53
CA LEU A 112 1.74 -8.64 -3.99
C LEU A 112 2.77 -8.95 -5.08
N TYR A 113 3.61 -9.98 -4.90
CA TYR A 113 4.57 -10.42 -5.91
C TYR A 113 3.89 -10.71 -7.24
N SER A 114 2.78 -11.46 -7.20
CA SER A 114 2.03 -11.83 -8.40
C SER A 114 1.43 -10.61 -9.09
N ALA A 115 0.87 -9.66 -8.32
CA ALA A 115 0.36 -8.39 -8.84
C ALA A 115 1.46 -7.59 -9.53
N ILE A 116 2.62 -7.43 -8.88
CA ILE A 116 3.75 -6.67 -9.43
C ILE A 116 4.30 -7.34 -10.70
N LYS A 117 4.42 -8.66 -10.69
CA LYS A 117 4.89 -9.41 -11.87
C LYS A 117 3.98 -9.21 -13.08
N ASN A 118 2.67 -9.09 -12.86
CA ASN A 118 1.70 -8.92 -13.92
C ASN A 118 1.59 -7.46 -14.40
N GLU A 119 1.58 -6.51 -13.47
CA GLU A 119 1.29 -5.09 -13.77
C GLU A 119 2.55 -4.26 -14.01
N TYR A 120 3.68 -4.61 -13.36
CA TYR A 120 4.96 -3.89 -13.43
C TYR A 120 6.15 -4.83 -13.69
N PRO A 121 6.11 -5.73 -14.69
CA PRO A 121 7.16 -6.73 -14.92
C PRO A 121 8.55 -6.12 -15.09
N GLN A 122 8.63 -4.92 -15.65
CA GLN A 122 9.88 -4.20 -15.88
C GLN A 122 10.55 -3.70 -14.58
N LYS A 123 9.81 -3.64 -13.47
CA LYS A 123 10.31 -3.17 -12.18
C LYS A 123 10.65 -4.31 -11.21
N ILE A 124 10.28 -5.55 -11.53
CA ILE A 124 10.45 -6.69 -10.62
C ILE A 124 11.90 -6.90 -10.16
N SER A 125 12.88 -6.63 -11.03
CA SER A 125 14.30 -6.76 -10.71
C SER A 125 14.81 -5.72 -9.68
N LYS A 126 14.04 -4.67 -9.44
CA LYS A 126 14.34 -3.63 -8.46
C LYS A 126 13.60 -3.82 -7.13
N VAL A 127 12.73 -4.85 -7.05
CA VAL A 127 11.86 -5.08 -5.89
C VAL A 127 12.45 -6.17 -4.99
N HIS A 128 12.54 -5.86 -3.70
CA HIS A 128 12.95 -6.78 -2.65
C HIS A 128 11.76 -7.09 -1.74
N PHE A 129 11.37 -8.35 -1.67
CA PHE A 129 10.29 -8.83 -0.81
C PHE A 129 10.89 -9.39 0.49
N ILE A 130 10.41 -8.90 1.63
CA ILE A 130 10.93 -9.29 2.95
C ILE A 130 9.77 -9.72 3.84
N ILE A 131 9.81 -10.98 4.27
CA ILE A 131 8.86 -11.52 5.25
C ILE A 131 9.37 -11.22 6.65
N GLY A 132 8.52 -10.67 7.50
CA GLY A 132 8.80 -10.47 8.92
C GLY A 132 8.28 -9.18 9.51
N ASP A 133 8.53 -9.02 10.81
CA ASP A 133 8.16 -7.83 11.55
C ASP A 133 8.96 -6.61 11.07
N SER A 134 8.25 -5.58 10.63
CA SER A 134 8.83 -4.35 10.13
C SER A 134 9.73 -3.65 11.14
N ASN A 135 9.41 -3.71 12.44
CA ASN A 135 10.23 -3.08 13.48
C ASN A 135 11.65 -3.68 13.56
N VAL A 136 11.78 -4.96 13.21
CA VAL A 136 13.07 -5.67 13.18
C VAL A 136 13.72 -5.50 11.81
N LYS A 137 12.97 -5.75 10.75
CA LYS A 137 13.49 -5.84 9.39
C LYS A 137 13.88 -4.49 8.77
N LEU A 138 13.28 -3.38 9.18
CA LEU A 138 13.67 -2.04 8.73
C LEU A 138 15.11 -1.69 9.09
N LEU A 139 15.59 -2.11 10.26
CA LEU A 139 16.98 -1.92 10.65
C LEU A 139 17.93 -2.72 9.74
N GLU A 140 17.57 -3.96 9.42
CA GLU A 140 18.36 -4.81 8.52
C GLU A 140 18.45 -4.18 7.11
N VAL A 141 17.33 -3.70 6.57
CA VAL A 141 17.30 -3.00 5.26
C VAL A 141 18.21 -1.78 5.26
N ARG A 142 18.16 -0.97 6.32
CA ARG A 142 19.00 0.21 6.46
C ARG A 142 20.49 -0.15 6.52
N LEU A 143 20.84 -1.12 7.34
CA LEU A 143 22.23 -1.57 7.50
C LEU A 143 22.77 -2.18 6.21
N PHE A 144 21.97 -2.99 5.52
CA PHE A 144 22.34 -3.60 4.25
C PHE A 144 22.64 -2.55 3.16
N ASN A 145 21.80 -1.51 3.06
CA ASN A 145 22.02 -0.44 2.09
C ASN A 145 23.23 0.43 2.44
N LEU A 146 23.48 0.69 3.72
CA LEU A 146 24.68 1.40 4.15
C LEU A 146 25.96 0.63 3.85
N ALA A 147 25.94 -0.70 4.04
CA ALA A 147 27.11 -1.56 3.80
C ALA A 147 27.46 -1.71 2.31
N ARG A 148 26.49 -1.58 1.41
CA ARG A 148 26.67 -1.69 -0.05
C ARG A 148 27.18 -0.41 -0.72
N THR A 149 27.24 0.70 0.02
CA THR A 149 27.80 1.93 -0.53
C THR A 149 29.29 1.95 -0.33
N PRO A 150 30.09 1.94 -1.41
CA PRO A 150 31.49 2.31 -1.28
C PRO A 150 31.55 3.73 -0.70
N PHE A 151 32.54 4.00 0.14
CA PHE A 151 32.75 5.24 0.91
C PHE A 151 32.85 6.53 0.06
N SER A 152 32.49 6.48 -1.21
CA SER A 152 32.48 7.56 -2.18
C SER A 152 31.08 8.20 -2.26
N SER A 153 30.89 9.27 -1.50
CA SER A 153 30.05 10.48 -1.75
C SER A 153 28.62 10.38 -2.34
N LYS A 154 27.97 9.23 -2.43
CA LYS A 154 26.57 9.17 -2.86
C LYS A 154 25.66 9.26 -1.63
N LYS A 155 25.01 10.40 -1.47
CA LYS A 155 23.93 10.55 -0.47
C LYS A 155 22.76 9.63 -0.86
N HIS A 156 22.19 8.93 0.12
CA HIS A 156 20.98 8.13 -0.05
C HIS A 156 19.79 8.94 0.44
N SER A 157 18.69 8.81 -0.25
CA SER A 157 17.41 9.33 0.18
C SER A 157 16.43 8.17 0.34
N PHE A 158 15.90 8.02 1.54
CA PHE A 158 14.92 7.00 1.89
C PHE A 158 13.55 7.65 2.06
N ILE A 159 12.51 6.94 1.61
CA ILE A 159 11.12 7.17 1.97
C ILE A 159 10.65 5.92 2.71
N LEU A 160 10.18 6.12 3.92
CA LEU A 160 9.58 5.11 4.80
C LEU A 160 8.08 5.28 4.83
#